data_a79535b05f7342fbc71f777ae5eabbe6
#
_entry.id   a79535b05f7342fbc71f777ae5eabbe6
#
_cell.length_a   1.000
_cell.length_b   1.000
_cell.length_c   1.000
_cell.angle_alpha   90.00
_cell.angle_beta   90.00
_cell.angle_gamma   90.00
#
_symmetry.space_group_name_H-M   'P 1'
#
loop_
_entity.id
_entity.type
_entity.pdbx_description
1 polymer ?
#
loop_
_entity_poly.entity_id
_entity_poly.type
_entity_poly.pdbx_seq_one_letter_code
_entity_poly.pdbx_strand_id
1 'polypeptide(L)'
;TGNVVYKLGNQSELTFGQFKVSNQAKGDDRNVFLKSVTFRNNGTADLNSLLKNVKVMRDNKVVSKSVSMDGRNITITLEDTINAGKAVVYTVMGEVASLERVGDTVQLELRKDRDLVAYEASTKFRTTMNKPIQDNSWMMKNYKIDGGRVTLTNTAAFPKTVDAGSGSSDVVIADGTLTVAE
;
A
#
# COMPACT_ATOMS: atom_id res chain seq x y z
N THR A 1 -6.14 16.16 -5.79
CA THR A 1 -5.79 15.19 -4.74
C THR A 1 -4.36 14.77 -4.99
N GLY A 2 -3.42 15.38 -4.22
CA GLY A 2 -1.99 15.11 -4.37
C GLY A 2 -1.66 13.66 -3.98
N ASN A 3 -0.73 13.06 -4.71
CA ASN A 3 -0.16 11.76 -4.35
C ASN A 3 0.61 11.90 -3.03
N VAL A 4 0.40 10.96 -2.12
CA VAL A 4 1.26 10.84 -0.94
C VAL A 4 2.50 10.07 -1.37
N VAL A 5 3.67 10.65 -1.14
CA VAL A 5 4.96 10.05 -1.47
C VAL A 5 5.51 9.40 -0.21
N TYR A 6 5.85 8.12 -0.28
CA TYR A 6 6.62 7.44 0.75
C TYR A 6 8.07 7.33 0.33
N LYS A 7 8.96 7.91 1.12
CA LYS A 7 10.39 7.67 0.98
C LYS A 7 10.73 6.32 1.58
N LEU A 8 11.49 5.53 0.83
CA LEU A 8 12.02 4.26 1.29
C LEU A 8 13.23 4.51 2.19
N GLY A 9 13.08 4.27 3.45
CA GLY A 9 14.16 4.32 4.42
C GLY A 9 13.61 4.08 5.81
N ASN A 10 13.93 2.96 6.44
CA ASN A 10 13.60 2.58 7.83
C ASN A 10 12.13 2.74 8.28
N GLN A 11 11.17 2.72 7.36
CA GLN A 11 9.76 2.86 7.71
C GLN A 11 9.12 1.47 7.76
N SER A 12 9.06 0.92 8.95
CA SER A 12 8.52 -0.41 9.20
C SER A 12 6.99 -0.50 9.20
N GLU A 13 6.28 0.63 9.20
CA GLU A 13 4.81 0.63 9.30
C GLU A 13 4.19 1.79 8.52
N LEU A 14 3.97 1.57 7.23
CA LEU A 14 3.32 2.57 6.36
C LEU A 14 1.81 2.39 6.37
N THR A 15 1.08 3.49 6.40
CA THR A 15 -0.37 3.50 6.23
C THR A 15 -0.73 3.59 4.75
N PHE A 16 -1.32 2.54 4.19
CA PHE A 16 -1.79 2.50 2.80
C PHE A 16 -3.21 3.00 2.63
N GLY A 17 -3.92 3.24 3.71
CA GLY A 17 -5.23 3.87 3.66
C GLY A 17 -6.09 3.54 4.86
N GLN A 18 -7.27 4.17 4.87
CA GLN A 18 -8.29 3.96 5.88
C GLN A 18 -9.63 3.75 5.22
N PHE A 19 -10.47 2.89 5.80
CA PHE A 19 -11.84 2.73 5.40
C PHE A 19 -12.76 2.70 6.64
N LYS A 20 -13.93 3.26 6.49
CA LYS A 20 -14.94 3.33 7.54
C LYS A 20 -16.10 2.43 7.19
N VAL A 21 -16.48 1.56 8.10
CA VAL A 21 -17.67 0.73 8.00
C VAL A 21 -18.66 1.17 9.05
N SER A 22 -19.89 1.46 8.63
CA SER A 22 -20.98 1.89 9.52
C SER A 22 -22.07 0.86 9.51
N ASN A 23 -22.46 0.38 10.68
CA ASN A 23 -23.67 -0.40 10.87
C ASN A 23 -24.85 0.56 11.19
N GLN A 24 -25.71 0.80 10.22
CA GLN A 24 -26.83 1.74 10.35
C GLN A 24 -28.10 1.08 10.92
N ALA A 25 -28.03 -0.21 11.27
CA ALA A 25 -29.17 -0.89 11.87
C ALA A 25 -29.60 -0.25 13.19
N LYS A 26 -30.89 -0.27 13.47
CA LYS A 26 -31.47 0.15 14.74
C LYS A 26 -31.85 -1.10 15.54
N GLY A 27 -31.59 -1.11 16.83
CA GLY A 27 -31.83 -2.22 17.73
C GLY A 27 -30.55 -2.89 18.20
N ASP A 28 -30.45 -3.22 19.47
CA ASP A 28 -29.21 -3.67 20.14
C ASP A 28 -28.73 -5.05 19.71
N ASP A 29 -29.57 -5.84 19.10
CA ASP A 29 -29.30 -7.21 18.64
C ASP A 29 -28.83 -7.28 17.16
N ARG A 30 -28.88 -6.17 16.43
CA ARG A 30 -28.55 -6.11 15.00
C ARG A 30 -27.08 -5.76 14.73
N ASN A 31 -26.20 -6.45 15.43
CA ASN A 31 -24.78 -6.31 15.21
C ASN A 31 -24.34 -6.93 13.88
N VAL A 32 -23.33 -6.37 13.24
CA VAL A 32 -22.74 -6.86 12.00
C VAL A 32 -21.38 -7.45 12.28
N PHE A 33 -21.20 -8.70 11.89
CA PHE A 33 -19.90 -9.38 11.90
C PHE A 33 -19.20 -9.19 10.56
N LEU A 34 -18.11 -8.45 10.56
CA LEU A 34 -17.27 -8.22 9.40
C LEU A 34 -16.25 -9.37 9.28
N LYS A 35 -16.41 -10.22 8.28
CA LYS A 35 -15.58 -11.40 8.09
C LYS A 35 -14.30 -11.07 7.30
N SER A 36 -14.43 -10.43 6.15
CA SER A 36 -13.29 -10.14 5.30
C SER A 36 -13.55 -8.97 4.37
N VAL A 37 -12.47 -8.39 3.88
CA VAL A 37 -12.48 -7.38 2.83
C VAL A 37 -11.43 -7.73 1.78
N THR A 38 -11.77 -7.56 0.50
CA THR A 38 -10.86 -7.71 -0.62
C THR A 38 -10.68 -6.36 -1.31
N PHE A 39 -9.45 -5.87 -1.33
CA PHE A 39 -9.08 -4.69 -2.11
C PHE A 39 -8.31 -5.11 -3.35
N ARG A 40 -8.48 -4.34 -4.40
CA ARG A 40 -7.62 -4.39 -5.58
C ARG A 40 -6.72 -3.17 -5.62
N ASN A 41 -5.47 -3.36 -6.01
CA ASN A 41 -4.58 -2.25 -6.32
C ASN A 41 -4.92 -1.67 -7.70
N ASN A 42 -5.38 -0.43 -7.72
CA ASN A 42 -5.58 0.36 -8.94
C ASN A 42 -4.28 1.08 -9.38
N GLY A 43 -3.23 1.02 -8.55
CA GLY A 43 -1.89 1.50 -8.87
C GLY A 43 -1.11 0.53 -9.77
N THR A 44 0.18 0.76 -9.95
CA THR A 44 1.06 -0.03 -10.82
C THR A 44 1.71 -1.21 -10.12
N ALA A 45 1.85 -1.17 -8.80
CA ALA A 45 2.55 -2.17 -8.02
C ALA A 45 1.90 -3.56 -8.07
N ASP A 46 2.73 -4.59 -8.13
CA ASP A 46 2.38 -5.94 -7.73
C ASP A 46 2.49 -6.03 -6.19
N LEU A 47 1.37 -6.33 -5.52
CA LEU A 47 1.33 -6.29 -4.06
C LEU A 47 2.16 -7.39 -3.42
N ASN A 48 2.25 -8.58 -4.04
CA ASN A 48 3.05 -9.69 -3.51
C ASN A 48 4.54 -9.37 -3.41
N SER A 49 5.07 -8.70 -4.43
CA SER A 49 6.49 -8.37 -4.48
C SER A 49 6.83 -7.10 -3.71
N LEU A 50 5.86 -6.16 -3.62
CA LEU A 50 6.10 -4.86 -3.02
C LEU A 50 5.86 -4.83 -1.51
N LEU A 51 4.82 -5.52 -1.01
CA LEU A 51 4.37 -5.41 0.36
C LEU A 51 4.68 -6.65 1.19
N LYS A 52 4.99 -6.43 2.45
CA LYS A 52 5.07 -7.46 3.48
C LYS A 52 4.42 -6.97 4.77
N ASN A 53 4.17 -7.90 5.70
CA ASN A 53 3.64 -7.61 7.03
C ASN A 53 2.37 -6.74 7.01
N VAL A 54 1.52 -6.94 6.00
CA VAL A 54 0.26 -6.18 5.88
C VAL A 54 -0.68 -6.57 7.00
N LYS A 55 -1.22 -5.56 7.67
CA LYS A 55 -2.15 -5.72 8.79
C LYS A 55 -3.24 -4.65 8.76
N VAL A 56 -4.34 -4.93 9.40
CA VAL A 56 -5.41 -3.95 9.62
C VAL A 56 -5.52 -3.64 11.11
N MET A 57 -5.53 -2.36 11.40
CA MET A 57 -5.66 -1.82 12.75
C MET A 57 -7.04 -1.22 12.97
N ARG A 58 -7.57 -1.39 14.18
CA ARG A 58 -8.71 -0.69 14.74
C ARG A 58 -8.33 -0.23 16.14
N ASP A 59 -8.50 1.05 16.46
CA ASP A 59 -8.22 1.61 17.79
C ASP A 59 -6.83 1.19 18.32
N ASN A 60 -5.81 1.27 17.46
CA ASN A 60 -4.42 0.87 17.73
C ASN A 60 -4.22 -0.64 18.02
N LYS A 61 -5.20 -1.49 17.72
CA LYS A 61 -5.10 -2.94 17.84
C LYS A 61 -5.14 -3.60 16.48
N VAL A 62 -4.34 -4.64 16.28
CA VAL A 62 -4.40 -5.48 15.08
C VAL A 62 -5.68 -6.31 15.13
N VAL A 63 -6.53 -6.18 14.11
CA VAL A 63 -7.79 -6.93 13.98
C VAL A 63 -7.77 -7.89 12.79
N SER A 64 -6.76 -7.82 11.93
CA SER A 64 -6.58 -8.79 10.83
C SER A 64 -6.11 -10.14 11.39
N LYS A 65 -6.79 -11.22 10.97
CA LYS A 65 -6.45 -12.62 11.30
C LYS A 65 -5.52 -13.24 10.28
N SER A 66 -5.76 -12.94 9.02
CA SER A 66 -4.91 -13.37 7.92
C SER A 66 -4.97 -12.38 6.77
N VAL A 67 -3.90 -12.35 5.99
CA VAL A 67 -3.79 -11.56 4.77
C VAL A 67 -3.29 -12.48 3.66
N SER A 68 -3.99 -12.47 2.54
CA SER A 68 -3.58 -13.15 1.32
C SER A 68 -3.46 -12.12 0.20
N MET A 69 -2.36 -12.18 -0.51
CA MET A 69 -2.11 -11.33 -1.67
C MET A 69 -2.00 -12.20 -2.93
N ASP A 70 -2.60 -11.75 -4.00
CA ASP A 70 -2.56 -12.40 -5.31
C ASP A 70 -2.43 -11.33 -6.39
N GLY A 71 -1.22 -11.07 -6.80
CA GLY A 71 -0.87 -10.01 -7.74
C GLY A 71 -1.36 -8.64 -7.28
N ARG A 72 -2.46 -8.18 -7.88
CA ARG A 72 -3.08 -6.90 -7.57
C ARG A 72 -4.16 -6.95 -6.50
N ASN A 73 -4.52 -8.11 -6.02
CA ASN A 73 -5.57 -8.27 -5.01
C ASN A 73 -4.97 -8.55 -3.63
N ILE A 74 -5.61 -7.99 -2.62
CA ILE A 74 -5.31 -8.27 -1.21
C ILE A 74 -6.61 -8.60 -0.50
N THR A 75 -6.70 -9.80 0.05
CA THR A 75 -7.84 -10.26 0.85
C THR A 75 -7.42 -10.34 2.30
N ILE A 76 -8.15 -9.63 3.14
CA ILE A 76 -7.88 -9.51 4.58
C ILE A 76 -9.05 -10.11 5.34
N THR A 77 -8.79 -11.13 6.14
CA THR A 77 -9.77 -11.67 7.10
C THR A 77 -9.70 -10.86 8.39
N LEU A 78 -10.81 -10.30 8.83
CA LEU A 78 -10.89 -9.39 9.97
C LEU A 78 -11.50 -10.04 11.21
N GLU A 79 -12.66 -10.71 11.08
CA GLU A 79 -13.41 -11.29 12.19
C GLU A 79 -13.75 -10.29 13.30
N ASP A 80 -14.30 -9.13 12.92
CA ASP A 80 -14.63 -8.05 13.85
C ASP A 80 -16.14 -7.77 13.88
N THR A 81 -16.65 -7.36 15.04
CA THR A 81 -18.08 -7.06 15.23
C THR A 81 -18.30 -5.55 15.34
N ILE A 82 -19.25 -5.04 14.57
CA ILE A 82 -19.69 -3.66 14.60
C ILE A 82 -21.09 -3.60 15.18
N ASN A 83 -21.23 -2.98 16.34
CA ASN A 83 -22.52 -2.88 17.01
C ASN A 83 -23.49 -2.00 16.21
N ALA A 84 -24.78 -2.23 16.40
CA ALA A 84 -25.84 -1.46 15.79
C ALA A 84 -25.67 0.06 16.07
N GLY A 85 -25.91 0.87 15.07
CA GLY A 85 -25.74 2.33 15.13
C GLY A 85 -24.30 2.83 15.25
N LYS A 86 -23.29 1.96 15.21
CA LYS A 86 -21.87 2.34 15.34
C LYS A 86 -21.16 2.33 14.00
N ALA A 87 -20.07 3.11 13.96
CA ALA A 87 -19.15 3.12 12.86
C ALA A 87 -17.73 2.87 13.37
N VAL A 88 -16.94 2.13 12.59
CA VAL A 88 -15.57 1.76 12.89
C VAL A 88 -14.67 2.19 11.75
N VAL A 89 -13.53 2.75 12.08
CA VAL A 89 -12.47 3.08 11.12
C VAL A 89 -11.37 2.03 11.21
N TYR A 90 -11.02 1.49 10.07
CA TYR A 90 -9.94 0.53 9.91
C TYR A 90 -8.80 1.18 9.15
N THR A 91 -7.57 0.96 9.62
CA THR A 91 -6.34 1.45 8.97
C THR A 91 -5.58 0.27 8.40
N VAL A 92 -5.31 0.29 7.11
CA VAL A 92 -4.48 -0.71 6.43
C VAL A 92 -3.04 -0.26 6.49
N MET A 93 -2.19 -1.07 7.09
CA MET A 93 -0.76 -0.81 7.27
C MET A 93 0.07 -1.96 6.71
N GLY A 94 1.32 -1.68 6.40
CA GLY A 94 2.26 -2.69 5.95
C GLY A 94 3.65 -2.10 5.75
N GLU A 95 4.56 -2.92 5.27
CA GLU A 95 5.95 -2.56 4.97
C GLU A 95 6.21 -2.69 3.49
N VAL A 96 7.09 -1.86 2.95
CA VAL A 96 7.59 -2.01 1.57
C VAL A 96 8.75 -3.01 1.59
N ALA A 97 8.59 -4.11 0.84
CA ALA A 97 9.54 -5.23 0.85
C ALA A 97 10.73 -5.03 -0.08
N SER A 98 10.60 -4.23 -1.13
CA SER A 98 11.62 -4.12 -2.18
C SER A 98 11.89 -2.67 -2.56
N LEU A 99 13.17 -2.33 -2.66
CA LEU A 99 13.66 -1.05 -3.18
C LEU A 99 13.68 -1.00 -4.72
N GLU A 100 13.52 -2.15 -5.38
CA GLU A 100 13.58 -2.26 -6.84
C GLU A 100 12.35 -1.66 -7.55
N ARG A 101 11.31 -1.35 -6.77
CA ARG A 101 10.03 -0.87 -7.27
C ARG A 101 9.81 0.64 -7.06
N VAL A 102 10.88 1.41 -7.16
CA VAL A 102 10.78 2.88 -7.11
C VAL A 102 9.91 3.39 -8.26
N GLY A 103 8.97 4.27 -7.93
CA GLY A 103 8.01 4.82 -8.88
C GLY A 103 6.69 4.07 -8.94
N ASP A 104 6.61 2.84 -8.42
CA ASP A 104 5.36 2.11 -8.33
C ASP A 104 4.35 2.82 -7.42
N THR A 105 3.08 2.60 -7.72
CA THR A 105 1.97 3.21 -6.99
C THR A 105 1.07 2.15 -6.36
N VAL A 106 0.57 2.47 -5.17
CA VAL A 106 -0.42 1.67 -4.46
C VAL A 106 -1.66 2.51 -4.22
N GLN A 107 -2.78 2.09 -4.77
CA GLN A 107 -4.08 2.68 -4.54
C GLN A 107 -5.11 1.57 -4.33
N LEU A 108 -5.47 1.31 -3.09
CA LEU A 108 -6.41 0.24 -2.78
C LEU A 108 -7.85 0.67 -3.12
N GLU A 109 -8.54 -0.20 -3.82
CA GLU A 109 -9.89 0.01 -4.33
C GLU A 109 -10.81 -1.12 -3.87
N LEU A 110 -11.98 -0.78 -3.35
CA LEU A 110 -13.09 -1.71 -3.14
C LEU A 110 -14.03 -1.63 -4.35
N ARG A 111 -13.99 -2.62 -5.23
CA ARG A 111 -14.69 -2.56 -6.52
C ARG A 111 -16.15 -2.96 -6.46
N LYS A 112 -16.44 -4.03 -5.74
CA LYS A 112 -17.77 -4.66 -5.73
C LYS A 112 -18.27 -4.84 -4.30
N ASP A 113 -19.57 -4.87 -4.14
CA ASP A 113 -20.21 -5.08 -2.83
C ASP A 113 -19.82 -6.41 -2.20
N ARG A 114 -19.60 -7.45 -3.03
CA ARG A 114 -19.14 -8.76 -2.60
C ARG A 114 -17.71 -8.80 -2.06
N ASP A 115 -16.92 -7.76 -2.34
CA ASP A 115 -15.54 -7.66 -1.87
C ASP A 115 -15.47 -7.32 -0.37
N LEU A 116 -16.59 -6.85 0.21
CA LEU A 116 -16.78 -6.80 1.65
C LEU A 116 -17.74 -7.91 2.08
N VAL A 117 -17.27 -8.83 2.90
CA VAL A 117 -18.07 -9.94 3.40
C VAL A 117 -18.46 -9.68 4.84
N ALA A 118 -19.74 -9.44 5.06
CA ALA A 118 -20.28 -9.18 6.37
C ALA A 118 -21.61 -9.94 6.57
N TYR A 119 -21.89 -10.29 7.82
CA TYR A 119 -23.09 -11.02 8.22
C TYR A 119 -23.77 -10.32 9.39
N GLU A 120 -25.07 -10.40 9.45
CA GLU A 120 -25.79 -10.08 10.68
C GLU A 120 -25.39 -11.10 11.75
N ALA A 121 -24.97 -10.65 12.93
CA ALA A 121 -24.35 -11.51 13.93
C ALA A 121 -25.34 -12.54 14.52
N SER A 122 -26.62 -12.19 14.62
CA SER A 122 -27.69 -13.04 15.18
C SER A 122 -28.16 -14.10 14.18
N THR A 123 -28.52 -13.68 12.97
CA THR A 123 -29.14 -14.56 11.97
C THR A 123 -28.16 -15.29 11.07
N LYS A 124 -26.90 -14.82 11.03
CA LYS A 124 -25.84 -15.28 10.10
C LYS A 124 -26.16 -15.04 8.62
N PHE A 125 -27.17 -14.25 8.32
CA PHE A 125 -27.44 -13.84 6.94
C PHE A 125 -26.40 -12.81 6.48
N ARG A 126 -25.97 -12.95 5.23
CA ARG A 126 -25.08 -11.99 4.61
C ARG A 126 -25.76 -10.65 4.49
N THR A 127 -25.11 -9.59 4.95
CA THR A 127 -25.58 -8.21 4.77
C THR A 127 -25.16 -7.69 3.40
N THR A 128 -25.99 -6.85 2.81
CA THR A 128 -25.60 -6.07 1.64
C THR A 128 -24.92 -4.79 2.09
N MET A 129 -23.87 -4.41 1.35
CA MET A 129 -23.18 -3.16 1.60
C MET A 129 -23.76 -2.06 0.71
N ASN A 130 -24.16 -0.94 1.33
CA ASN A 130 -24.49 0.26 0.59
C ASN A 130 -23.23 1.14 0.49
N LYS A 131 -22.69 1.29 -0.72
CA LYS A 131 -21.58 2.20 -0.99
C LYS A 131 -22.11 3.59 -1.29
N PRO A 132 -21.61 4.65 -0.64
CA PRO A 132 -22.07 6.01 -0.89
C PRO A 132 -21.46 6.64 -2.17
N ILE A 133 -21.05 5.86 -3.16
CA ILE A 133 -20.26 6.34 -4.30
C ILE A 133 -21.00 6.11 -5.60
N GLN A 134 -21.08 7.16 -6.42
CA GLN A 134 -21.75 7.19 -7.71
C GLN A 134 -21.08 6.32 -8.79
N ASP A 135 -19.80 5.96 -8.63
CA ASP A 135 -18.97 5.32 -9.68
C ASP A 135 -18.68 3.83 -9.42
N ASN A 136 -19.47 3.12 -8.67
CA ASN A 136 -19.31 1.69 -8.37
C ASN A 136 -17.95 1.25 -7.76
N SER A 137 -17.05 2.16 -7.50
CA SER A 137 -15.77 1.87 -6.83
C SER A 137 -15.49 2.86 -5.71
N TRP A 138 -14.82 2.38 -4.66
CA TRP A 138 -14.35 3.20 -3.57
C TRP A 138 -12.84 3.06 -3.48
N MET A 139 -12.12 4.18 -3.55
CA MET A 139 -10.67 4.20 -3.63
C MET A 139 -10.06 4.93 -2.44
N MET A 140 -8.99 4.36 -1.91
CA MET A 140 -8.10 5.01 -0.97
C MET A 140 -7.20 6.02 -1.68
N LYS A 141 -6.39 6.77 -0.92
CA LYS A 141 -5.38 7.66 -1.48
C LYS A 141 -4.39 6.87 -2.33
N ASN A 142 -3.83 7.52 -3.34
CA ASN A 142 -2.74 6.96 -4.12
C ASN A 142 -1.41 7.25 -3.43
N TYR A 143 -0.60 6.22 -3.25
CA TYR A 143 0.72 6.27 -2.65
C TYR A 143 1.77 5.93 -3.70
N LYS A 144 2.76 6.78 -3.87
CA LYS A 144 3.90 6.52 -4.73
C LYS A 144 5.07 6.06 -3.88
N ILE A 145 5.68 4.96 -4.27
CA ILE A 145 6.92 4.48 -3.66
C ILE A 145 8.07 5.29 -4.26
N ASP A 146 8.80 6.00 -3.42
CA ASP A 146 9.96 6.79 -3.80
C ASP A 146 11.20 6.27 -3.08
N GLY A 147 12.32 6.42 -3.71
CA GLY A 147 13.64 6.02 -3.18
C GLY A 147 14.67 7.11 -3.41
N GLY A 148 15.82 6.97 -2.81
CA GLY A 148 16.95 7.87 -3.02
C GLY A 148 17.32 7.97 -4.50
N ARG A 149 17.69 9.15 -4.94
CA ARG A 149 18.16 9.40 -6.31
C ARG A 149 19.67 9.37 -6.35
N VAL A 150 20.22 8.53 -7.21
CA VAL A 150 21.65 8.54 -7.50
C VAL A 150 21.88 9.34 -8.77
N THR A 151 22.73 10.33 -8.70
CA THR A 151 23.15 11.11 -9.87
C THR A 151 24.65 10.89 -10.09
N LEU A 152 24.99 10.38 -11.25
CA LEU A 152 26.37 10.31 -11.71
C LEU A 152 26.67 11.55 -12.54
N THR A 153 27.59 12.38 -12.05
CA THR A 153 28.02 13.59 -12.75
C THR A 153 29.46 13.41 -13.20
N ASN A 154 29.71 13.60 -14.48
CA ASN A 154 31.06 13.61 -14.98
C ASN A 154 31.78 14.91 -14.56
N THR A 155 33.00 14.81 -14.06
CA THR A 155 33.79 15.99 -13.70
C THR A 155 34.27 16.70 -14.96
N ALA A 156 34.06 18.01 -15.01
CA ALA A 156 34.41 18.81 -16.19
C ALA A 156 35.92 18.84 -16.49
N ALA A 157 36.76 18.46 -15.54
CA ALA A 157 38.21 18.45 -15.66
C ALA A 157 38.79 17.19 -16.33
N PHE A 158 37.98 16.18 -16.54
CA PHE A 158 38.47 14.91 -17.14
C PHE A 158 38.57 15.07 -18.66
N PRO A 159 39.77 14.81 -19.27
CA PRO A 159 39.95 14.94 -20.71
C PRO A 159 39.10 13.92 -21.46
N LYS A 160 38.51 14.35 -22.58
CA LYS A 160 37.70 13.47 -23.44
C LYS A 160 38.49 12.37 -24.15
N THR A 161 39.78 12.57 -24.30
CA THR A 161 40.72 11.65 -24.93
C THR A 161 41.92 11.45 -24.02
N VAL A 162 42.27 10.20 -23.75
CA VAL A 162 43.49 9.86 -23.02
C VAL A 162 44.37 9.01 -23.95
N ASP A 163 45.54 9.52 -24.29
CA ASP A 163 46.55 8.78 -25.03
C ASP A 163 47.32 7.89 -24.06
N ALA A 164 47.00 6.62 -24.04
CA ALA A 164 47.76 5.64 -23.33
C ALA A 164 48.91 5.15 -24.20
N GLY A 165 50.11 5.63 -23.92
CA GLY A 165 51.32 5.17 -24.58
C GLY A 165 51.60 3.67 -24.28
N SER A 166 52.34 3.03 -25.16
CA SER A 166 52.75 1.64 -24.92
C SER A 166 53.58 1.54 -23.63
N GLY A 167 53.14 0.69 -22.70
CA GLY A 167 53.76 0.55 -21.36
C GLY A 167 53.17 1.42 -20.26
N SER A 168 52.12 2.19 -20.53
CA SER A 168 51.41 2.90 -19.49
C SER A 168 50.63 1.94 -18.58
N SER A 169 50.77 2.10 -17.27
CA SER A 169 49.96 1.42 -16.25
C SER A 169 49.04 2.42 -15.58
N ASP A 170 47.88 1.96 -15.06
CA ASP A 170 46.92 2.74 -14.27
C ASP A 170 46.40 3.98 -14.98
N VAL A 171 46.03 3.85 -16.26
CA VAL A 171 45.40 4.93 -17.00
C VAL A 171 43.96 5.10 -16.54
N VAL A 172 43.64 6.28 -16.00
CA VAL A 172 42.26 6.61 -15.61
C VAL A 172 41.44 6.91 -16.87
N ILE A 173 40.47 6.07 -17.15
CA ILE A 173 39.59 6.16 -18.33
C ILE A 173 38.22 6.79 -18.02
N ALA A 174 37.90 6.93 -16.75
CA ALA A 174 36.68 7.60 -16.30
C ALA A 174 36.88 8.21 -14.91
N ASP A 175 36.36 9.40 -14.71
CA ASP A 175 36.29 10.06 -13.41
C ASP A 175 34.93 10.73 -13.27
N GLY A 176 34.36 10.67 -12.08
CA GLY A 176 33.03 11.20 -11.83
C GLY A 176 32.69 11.28 -10.36
N THR A 177 31.67 12.07 -10.06
CA THR A 177 31.11 12.21 -8.73
C THR A 177 29.78 11.50 -8.65
N LEU A 178 29.62 10.62 -7.66
CA LEU A 178 28.35 9.98 -7.32
C LEU A 178 27.71 10.75 -6.18
N THR A 179 26.53 11.35 -6.44
CA THR A 179 25.75 12.03 -5.42
C THR A 179 24.47 11.24 -5.13
N VAL A 180 24.27 10.91 -3.86
CA VAL A 180 23.04 10.28 -3.36
C VAL A 180 22.22 11.36 -2.66
N ALA A 181 21.00 11.58 -3.12
CA ALA A 181 20.03 12.46 -2.47
C ALA A 181 18.97 11.60 -1.75
N GLU A 182 18.68 11.96 -0.51
CA GLU A 182 17.61 11.37 0.31
C GLU A 182 16.23 11.98 -0.01
#